data_e444066287ef91bdb818c9dd86c2f836
#
_entry.id   e444066287ef91bdb818c9dd86c2f836
#
_cell.length_a   1.000
_cell.length_b   1.000
_cell.length_c   1.000
_cell.angle_alpha   90.00
_cell.angle_beta   90.00
_cell.angle_gamma   90.00
#
_symmetry.space_group_name_H-M   'P 1'
#
loop_
_entity.id
_entity.type
_entity.pdbx_description
1 polymer ?
#
loop_
_entity_poly.entity_id
_entity_poly.type
_entity_poly.pdbx_seq_one_letter_code
_entity_poly.pdbx_strand_id
1 'polypeptide(L)'
;MYSSENAGLVKFDLLGLKTLTVIDKTLKRLKTKNIDLDISKINQNDEKVFSLLSTGETTGLFQLESAGMREAMKQMKPNKFDDIIALVALYRPGPMSNIPIYNDCKNGLKEPDYIHPILKNILKSTYGIIIYQEQVMQIAQTLAGFTAGEADILRRAMGKKKKAELDKQKERFINGAIKNGITKDVANFVFTKIEPFAQYLSLIHISEPTRPY
;
A
#
# COMPACT_ATOMS: atom_id res chain seq x y z
N MET A 1 2.75 13.99 25.74
CA MET A 1 2.37 12.96 24.75
C MET A 1 3.25 11.69 24.84
N TYR A 2 4.35 11.73 25.56
CA TYR A 2 5.29 10.61 25.74
C TYR A 2 4.95 9.68 26.93
N SER A 3 3.94 10.00 27.72
CA SER A 3 3.72 9.31 28.99
C SER A 3 2.84 8.07 28.93
N SER A 4 1.90 7.98 27.98
CA SER A 4 0.97 6.85 27.93
C SER A 4 1.59 5.56 27.37
N GLU A 5 2.36 5.65 26.29
CA GLU A 5 3.06 4.47 25.73
C GLU A 5 4.14 3.96 26.70
N ASN A 6 4.86 4.87 27.39
CA ASN A 6 5.85 4.53 28.40
C ASN A 6 5.23 3.92 29.68
N ALA A 7 3.97 4.21 29.93
CA ALA A 7 3.20 3.60 31.01
C ALA A 7 2.55 2.26 30.63
N GLY A 8 2.83 1.75 29.42
CA GLY A 8 2.24 0.49 28.92
C GLY A 8 0.79 0.59 28.50
N LEU A 9 0.26 1.80 28.33
CA LEU A 9 -1.11 2.00 27.85
C LEU A 9 -1.18 1.93 26.32
N VAL A 10 -2.27 1.33 25.80
CA VAL A 10 -2.56 1.26 24.39
C VAL A 10 -3.37 2.47 23.96
N LYS A 11 -2.87 3.21 22.96
CA LYS A 11 -3.58 4.32 22.36
C LYS A 11 -4.46 3.80 21.21
N PHE A 12 -5.75 4.12 21.28
CA PHE A 12 -6.71 3.87 20.20
C PHE A 12 -7.05 5.19 19.51
N ASP A 13 -6.85 5.25 18.20
CA ASP A 13 -7.27 6.38 17.37
C ASP A 13 -8.63 6.03 16.72
N LEU A 14 -9.67 6.77 17.08
CA LEU A 14 -11.01 6.60 16.50
C LEU A 14 -11.16 7.52 15.31
N LEU A 15 -11.23 6.92 14.10
CA LEU A 15 -11.42 7.63 12.84
C LEU A 15 -12.80 7.34 12.30
N GLY A 16 -13.67 8.36 12.27
CA GLY A 16 -14.98 8.28 11.65
C GLY A 16 -14.95 8.72 10.19
N LEU A 17 -15.67 8.01 9.33
CA LEU A 17 -15.84 8.34 7.92
C LEU A 17 -17.30 8.68 7.61
N LYS A 18 -17.56 9.87 7.07
CA LYS A 18 -18.89 10.28 6.63
C LYS A 18 -19.44 9.39 5.50
N THR A 19 -18.56 8.83 4.68
CA THR A 19 -18.92 7.91 3.58
C THR A 19 -19.68 6.69 4.08
N LEU A 20 -19.29 6.10 5.21
CA LEU A 20 -20.01 4.98 5.80
C LEU A 20 -21.44 5.37 6.23
N THR A 21 -21.61 6.59 6.73
CA THR A 21 -22.95 7.13 7.07
C THR A 21 -23.83 7.31 5.81
N VAL A 22 -23.22 7.73 4.70
CA VAL A 22 -23.95 7.85 3.41
C VAL A 22 -24.40 6.48 2.94
N ILE A 23 -23.54 5.47 2.99
CA ILE A 23 -23.86 4.09 2.63
C ILE A 23 -25.03 3.57 3.51
N ASP A 24 -24.94 3.70 4.83
CA ASP A 24 -25.99 3.27 5.76
C ASP A 24 -27.34 3.92 5.46
N LYS A 25 -27.35 5.26 5.27
CA LYS A 25 -28.55 5.99 4.90
C LYS A 25 -29.13 5.55 3.54
N THR A 26 -28.27 5.22 2.59
CA THR A 26 -28.68 4.74 1.26
C THR A 26 -29.34 3.37 1.40
N LEU A 27 -28.74 2.45 2.14
CA LEU A 27 -29.34 1.12 2.40
C LEU A 27 -30.70 1.22 3.10
N LYS A 28 -30.84 2.10 4.10
CA LYS A 28 -32.12 2.36 4.77
C LYS A 28 -33.18 2.88 3.79
N ARG A 29 -32.79 3.79 2.88
CA ARG A 29 -33.73 4.30 1.85
C ARG A 29 -34.11 3.26 0.81
N LEU A 30 -33.19 2.37 0.43
CA LEU A 30 -33.49 1.25 -0.47
C LEU A 30 -34.51 0.29 0.15
N LYS A 31 -34.36 -0.02 1.45
CA LYS A 31 -35.31 -0.86 2.18
C LYS A 31 -36.74 -0.27 2.18
N THR A 32 -36.91 1.04 2.28
CA THR A 32 -38.25 1.68 2.16
C THR A 32 -38.88 1.52 0.79
N LYS A 33 -38.08 1.18 -0.22
CA LYS A 33 -38.51 0.89 -1.61
C LYS A 33 -38.61 -0.63 -1.89
N ASN A 34 -38.58 -1.46 -0.86
CA ASN A 34 -38.55 -2.92 -0.95
C ASN A 34 -37.34 -3.47 -1.71
N ILE A 35 -36.21 -2.73 -1.74
CA ILE A 35 -34.94 -3.19 -2.29
C ILE A 35 -34.03 -3.53 -1.11
N ASP A 36 -33.77 -4.83 -0.92
CA ASP A 36 -32.82 -5.30 0.08
C ASP A 36 -31.48 -5.59 -0.58
N LEU A 37 -30.49 -4.71 -0.32
CA LEU A 37 -29.13 -4.79 -0.85
C LEU A 37 -28.17 -5.16 0.28
N ASP A 38 -27.54 -6.32 0.15
CA ASP A 38 -26.46 -6.76 1.03
C ASP A 38 -25.11 -6.38 0.38
N ILE A 39 -24.44 -5.34 0.94
CA ILE A 39 -23.16 -4.87 0.42
C ILE A 39 -22.03 -5.90 0.53
N SER A 40 -22.15 -6.87 1.44
CA SER A 40 -21.16 -7.96 1.57
C SER A 40 -21.17 -8.92 0.38
N LYS A 41 -22.26 -8.94 -0.38
CA LYS A 41 -22.48 -9.81 -1.55
C LYS A 41 -22.31 -9.10 -2.89
N ILE A 42 -21.86 -7.84 -2.89
CA ILE A 42 -21.62 -7.10 -4.12
C ILE A 42 -20.50 -7.79 -4.92
N ASN A 43 -20.73 -7.99 -6.21
CA ASN A 43 -19.73 -8.51 -7.13
C ASN A 43 -18.59 -7.50 -7.31
N GLN A 44 -17.38 -7.86 -6.83
CA GLN A 44 -16.19 -7.03 -6.96
C GLN A 44 -15.57 -7.06 -8.36
N ASN A 45 -16.09 -7.87 -9.27
CA ASN A 45 -15.60 -8.04 -10.66
C ASN A 45 -16.62 -7.51 -11.68
N ASP A 46 -17.38 -6.47 -11.35
CA ASP A 46 -18.33 -5.86 -12.28
C ASP A 46 -17.59 -5.04 -13.34
N GLU A 47 -17.59 -5.51 -14.58
CA GLU A 47 -16.91 -4.87 -15.71
C GLU A 47 -17.43 -3.45 -16.00
N LYS A 48 -18.71 -3.17 -15.74
CA LYS A 48 -19.29 -1.83 -15.93
C LYS A 48 -18.66 -0.82 -14.95
N VAL A 49 -18.40 -1.26 -13.72
CA VAL A 49 -17.71 -0.43 -12.72
C VAL A 49 -16.29 -0.12 -13.18
N PHE A 50 -15.53 -1.11 -13.63
CA PHE A 50 -14.16 -0.87 -14.11
C PHE A 50 -14.12 -0.04 -15.39
N SER A 51 -15.08 -0.21 -16.29
CA SER A 51 -15.24 0.64 -17.46
C SER A 51 -15.46 2.11 -17.06
N LEU A 52 -16.37 2.38 -16.12
CA LEU A 52 -16.59 3.71 -15.58
C LEU A 52 -15.32 4.29 -14.91
N LEU A 53 -14.63 3.51 -14.08
CA LEU A 53 -13.40 3.94 -13.43
C LEU A 53 -12.32 4.32 -14.45
N SER A 54 -12.23 3.57 -15.55
CA SER A 54 -11.26 3.81 -16.63
C SER A 54 -11.53 5.08 -17.43
N THR A 55 -12.76 5.61 -17.43
CA THR A 55 -13.06 6.94 -18.02
C THR A 55 -12.57 8.09 -17.14
N GLY A 56 -12.29 7.84 -15.86
CA GLY A 56 -11.98 8.87 -14.88
C GLY A 56 -13.18 9.73 -14.48
N GLU A 57 -14.40 9.33 -14.80
CA GLU A 57 -15.64 10.01 -14.37
C GLU A 57 -16.02 9.58 -12.95
N THR A 58 -15.13 9.86 -12.00
CA THR A 58 -15.22 9.38 -10.62
C THR A 58 -15.51 10.49 -9.61
N THR A 59 -16.13 11.57 -10.06
CA THR A 59 -16.58 12.65 -9.19
C THR A 59 -17.58 12.12 -8.16
N GLY A 60 -17.33 12.39 -6.86
CA GLY A 60 -18.14 11.87 -5.76
C GLY A 60 -17.76 10.46 -5.28
N LEU A 61 -16.80 9.80 -5.92
CA LEU A 61 -16.27 8.54 -5.41
C LEU A 61 -15.12 8.81 -4.43
N PHE A 62 -15.32 8.39 -3.19
CA PHE A 62 -14.34 8.60 -2.11
C PHE A 62 -12.93 8.14 -2.52
N GLN A 63 -11.94 8.99 -2.26
CA GLN A 63 -10.51 8.80 -2.62
C GLN A 63 -10.19 8.79 -4.12
N LEU A 64 -11.18 8.66 -5.01
CA LEU A 64 -10.96 8.53 -6.45
C LEU A 64 -11.35 9.80 -7.25
N GLU A 65 -11.72 10.88 -6.57
CA GLU A 65 -12.32 12.06 -7.19
C GLU A 65 -11.35 13.19 -7.52
N SER A 66 -10.12 13.19 -6.98
CA SER A 66 -9.14 14.24 -7.26
C SER A 66 -8.69 14.20 -8.73
N ALA A 67 -8.41 15.36 -9.32
CA ALA A 67 -8.01 15.46 -10.73
C ALA A 67 -6.83 14.54 -11.08
N GLY A 68 -5.80 14.50 -10.23
CA GLY A 68 -4.65 13.63 -10.46
C GLY A 68 -4.96 12.14 -10.30
N MET A 69 -5.83 11.75 -9.37
CA MET A 69 -6.27 10.36 -9.22
C MET A 69 -7.11 9.92 -10.43
N ARG A 70 -7.98 10.78 -10.93
CA ARG A 70 -8.79 10.53 -12.14
C ARG A 70 -7.90 10.31 -13.36
N GLU A 71 -6.85 11.12 -13.51
CA GLU A 71 -5.88 10.95 -14.59
C GLU A 71 -5.08 9.65 -14.44
N ALA A 72 -4.65 9.34 -13.23
CA ALA A 72 -3.95 8.07 -12.95
C ALA A 72 -4.83 6.85 -13.26
N MET A 73 -6.14 6.89 -12.97
CA MET A 73 -7.08 5.84 -13.35
C MET A 73 -7.27 5.69 -14.85
N LYS A 74 -7.35 6.80 -15.60
CA LYS A 74 -7.41 6.78 -17.07
C LYS A 74 -6.19 6.07 -17.68
N GLN A 75 -5.01 6.35 -17.12
CA GLN A 75 -3.77 5.74 -17.58
C GLN A 75 -3.65 4.27 -17.17
N MET A 76 -4.06 3.94 -15.96
CA MET A 76 -3.98 2.57 -15.42
C MET A 76 -5.01 1.63 -16.07
N LYS A 77 -6.20 2.14 -16.43
CA LYS A 77 -7.34 1.36 -16.94
C LYS A 77 -7.60 0.14 -16.04
N PRO A 78 -8.05 0.35 -14.80
CA PRO A 78 -8.27 -0.74 -13.86
C PRO A 78 -9.30 -1.73 -14.42
N ASN A 79 -9.02 -3.02 -14.28
CA ASN A 79 -9.91 -4.11 -14.70
C ASN A 79 -10.14 -5.16 -13.62
N LYS A 80 -9.58 -4.96 -12.45
CA LYS A 80 -9.76 -5.79 -11.24
C LYS A 80 -9.64 -4.93 -9.99
N PHE A 81 -10.20 -5.42 -8.90
CA PHE A 81 -10.22 -4.70 -7.63
C PHE A 81 -8.80 -4.41 -7.09
N ASP A 82 -7.87 -5.35 -7.29
CA ASP A 82 -6.46 -5.18 -6.89
C ASP A 82 -5.80 -3.96 -7.53
N ASP A 83 -6.19 -3.58 -8.75
CA ASP A 83 -5.65 -2.38 -9.42
C ASP A 83 -6.05 -1.11 -8.66
N ILE A 84 -7.27 -1.07 -8.13
CA ILE A 84 -7.75 0.07 -7.33
C ILE A 84 -6.96 0.16 -6.03
N ILE A 85 -6.75 -0.99 -5.36
CA ILE A 85 -5.95 -1.07 -4.13
C ILE A 85 -4.52 -0.58 -4.41
N ALA A 86 -3.91 -1.09 -5.47
CA ALA A 86 -2.54 -0.71 -5.87
C ALA A 86 -2.47 0.79 -6.20
N LEU A 87 -3.44 1.33 -6.93
CA LEU A 87 -3.47 2.75 -7.28
C LEU A 87 -3.58 3.64 -6.04
N VAL A 88 -4.49 3.33 -5.12
CA VAL A 88 -4.64 4.08 -3.86
C VAL A 88 -3.36 4.01 -3.02
N ALA A 89 -2.66 2.90 -3.06
CA ALA A 89 -1.39 2.73 -2.36
C ALA A 89 -0.22 3.48 -3.05
N LEU A 90 -0.21 3.53 -4.37
CA LEU A 90 0.83 4.21 -5.16
C LEU A 90 0.61 5.72 -5.25
N TYR A 91 -0.64 6.20 -5.23
CA TYR A 91 -0.95 7.61 -5.39
C TYR A 91 -0.64 8.42 -4.13
N ARG A 92 0.64 8.52 -3.82
CA ARG A 92 1.19 9.27 -2.68
C ARG A 92 2.53 9.88 -3.09
N PRO A 93 2.96 11.01 -2.49
CA PRO A 93 4.30 11.53 -2.72
C PRO A 93 5.36 10.44 -2.53
N GLY A 94 6.20 10.20 -3.54
CA GLY A 94 7.24 9.16 -3.55
C GLY A 94 6.84 7.93 -4.37
N PRO A 95 5.95 7.04 -3.92
CA PRO A 95 5.55 5.86 -4.69
C PRO A 95 4.91 6.18 -6.03
N MET A 96 4.36 7.39 -6.20
CA MET A 96 3.69 7.85 -7.42
C MET A 96 4.58 7.74 -8.68
N SER A 97 5.89 7.86 -8.54
CA SER A 97 6.85 7.66 -9.64
C SER A 97 6.84 6.24 -10.23
N ASN A 98 6.28 5.26 -9.50
CA ASN A 98 6.17 3.88 -9.95
C ASN A 98 4.87 3.62 -10.74
N ILE A 99 3.92 4.54 -10.77
CA ILE A 99 2.63 4.36 -11.49
C ILE A 99 2.85 4.06 -12.98
N PRO A 100 3.72 4.79 -13.71
CA PRO A 100 3.98 4.47 -15.11
C PRO A 100 4.53 3.05 -15.29
N ILE A 101 5.48 2.63 -14.45
CA ILE A 101 6.07 1.28 -14.51
C ILE A 101 4.99 0.21 -14.23
N TYR A 102 4.14 0.44 -13.23
CA TYR A 102 3.02 -0.44 -12.93
C TYR A 102 2.08 -0.58 -14.14
N ASN A 103 1.72 0.55 -14.77
CA ASN A 103 0.84 0.57 -15.93
C ASN A 103 1.46 -0.16 -17.13
N ASP A 104 2.73 0.06 -17.41
CA ASP A 104 3.45 -0.58 -18.52
C ASP A 104 3.48 -2.10 -18.32
N CYS A 105 3.82 -2.56 -17.13
CA CYS A 105 3.84 -3.99 -16.82
C CYS A 105 2.43 -4.61 -16.85
N LYS A 106 1.43 -3.92 -16.29
CA LYS A 106 0.03 -4.35 -16.31
C LYS A 106 -0.50 -4.51 -17.73
N ASN A 107 -0.16 -3.58 -18.62
CA ASN A 107 -0.63 -3.55 -20.01
C ASN A 107 0.24 -4.41 -20.95
N GLY A 108 1.23 -5.13 -20.43
CA GLY A 108 2.11 -5.99 -21.22
C GLY A 108 3.12 -5.23 -22.10
N LEU A 109 3.32 -3.94 -21.84
CA LEU A 109 4.29 -3.11 -22.56
C LEU A 109 5.71 -3.32 -22.04
N LYS A 110 5.84 -3.81 -20.81
CA LYS A 110 7.11 -4.09 -20.16
C LYS A 110 7.02 -5.34 -19.32
N GLU A 111 8.08 -6.17 -19.35
CA GLU A 111 8.19 -7.32 -18.45
C GLU A 111 8.46 -6.85 -17.02
N PRO A 112 7.78 -7.47 -16.01
CA PRO A 112 8.01 -7.17 -14.61
C PRO A 112 9.42 -7.53 -14.16
N ASP A 113 10.13 -6.60 -13.52
CA ASP A 113 11.41 -6.84 -12.87
C ASP A 113 11.18 -7.21 -11.39
N TYR A 114 11.43 -8.48 -11.06
CA TYR A 114 11.25 -8.97 -9.69
C TYR A 114 12.46 -8.79 -8.80
N ILE A 115 13.50 -8.06 -9.26
CA ILE A 115 14.75 -7.79 -8.51
C ILE A 115 15.58 -9.06 -8.29
N HIS A 116 14.95 -10.14 -7.79
CA HIS A 116 15.54 -11.45 -7.57
C HIS A 116 14.48 -12.54 -7.73
N PRO A 117 14.79 -13.71 -8.33
CA PRO A 117 13.80 -14.77 -8.59
C PRO A 117 13.02 -15.23 -7.36
N ILE A 118 13.66 -15.26 -6.18
CA ILE A 118 13.03 -15.66 -4.92
C ILE A 118 11.88 -14.71 -4.50
N LEU A 119 11.89 -13.45 -4.95
CA LEU A 119 10.89 -12.44 -4.64
C LEU A 119 9.71 -12.45 -5.60
N LYS A 120 9.76 -13.26 -6.67
CA LYS A 120 8.71 -13.32 -7.68
C LYS A 120 7.34 -13.61 -7.07
N ASN A 121 7.25 -14.57 -6.15
CA ASN A 121 5.97 -14.92 -5.52
C ASN A 121 5.39 -13.78 -4.67
N ILE A 122 6.25 -12.97 -4.04
CA ILE A 122 5.84 -11.84 -3.20
C ILE A 122 5.39 -10.66 -4.06
N LEU A 123 6.10 -10.41 -5.16
CA LEU A 123 5.92 -9.21 -5.98
C LEU A 123 5.09 -9.45 -7.26
N LYS A 124 4.63 -10.67 -7.53
CA LYS A 124 3.88 -11.01 -8.74
C LYS A 124 2.60 -10.20 -8.88
N SER A 125 1.85 -10.00 -7.79
CA SER A 125 0.60 -9.26 -7.79
C SER A 125 0.77 -7.77 -8.06
N THR A 126 1.98 -7.24 -7.86
CA THR A 126 2.34 -5.84 -8.02
C THR A 126 3.39 -5.60 -9.11
N TYR A 127 3.55 -6.56 -10.03
CA TYR A 127 4.43 -6.47 -11.19
C TYR A 127 5.89 -6.12 -10.84
N GLY A 128 6.41 -6.67 -9.74
CA GLY A 128 7.79 -6.43 -9.29
C GLY A 128 7.96 -5.19 -8.42
N ILE A 129 6.93 -4.38 -8.27
CA ILE A 129 7.01 -3.15 -7.48
C ILE A 129 6.64 -3.46 -6.02
N ILE A 130 7.46 -2.97 -5.09
CA ILE A 130 7.13 -3.02 -3.67
C ILE A 130 6.12 -1.90 -3.39
N ILE A 131 4.91 -2.25 -2.99
CA ILE A 131 3.80 -1.31 -2.75
C ILE A 131 3.32 -1.39 -1.30
N TYR A 132 3.27 -2.61 -0.74
CA TYR A 132 2.66 -2.88 0.56
C TYR A 132 3.69 -3.13 1.66
N GLN A 133 3.33 -2.77 2.89
CA GLN A 133 4.16 -3.03 4.08
C GLN A 133 4.41 -4.53 4.29
N GLU A 134 3.40 -5.33 4.01
CA GLU A 134 3.45 -6.79 4.10
C GLU A 134 4.50 -7.36 3.15
N GLN A 135 4.66 -6.79 1.96
CA GLN A 135 5.72 -7.20 1.02
C GLN A 135 7.11 -6.93 1.60
N VAL A 136 7.31 -5.77 2.25
CA VAL A 136 8.60 -5.47 2.93
C VAL A 136 8.90 -6.50 4.01
N MET A 137 7.91 -6.86 4.82
CA MET A 137 8.07 -7.88 5.86
C MET A 137 8.38 -9.25 5.26
N GLN A 138 7.64 -9.66 4.23
CA GLN A 138 7.84 -10.92 3.53
C GLN A 138 9.22 -11.00 2.85
N ILE A 139 9.68 -9.89 2.25
CA ILE A 139 11.03 -9.80 1.67
C ILE A 139 12.09 -9.99 2.75
N ALA A 140 11.95 -9.34 3.91
CA ALA A 140 12.88 -9.50 5.02
C ALA A 140 12.92 -10.93 5.55
N GLN A 141 11.76 -11.58 5.66
CA GLN A 141 11.67 -12.98 6.07
C GLN A 141 12.30 -13.92 5.04
N THR A 142 11.93 -13.78 3.77
CA THR A 142 12.34 -14.70 2.71
C THR A 142 13.81 -14.54 2.34
N LEU A 143 14.31 -13.32 2.27
CA LEU A 143 15.65 -13.02 1.78
C LEU A 143 16.67 -13.01 2.91
N ALA A 144 16.34 -12.42 4.06
CA ALA A 144 17.24 -12.23 5.17
C ALA A 144 16.98 -13.16 6.39
N GLY A 145 15.99 -14.05 6.31
CA GLY A 145 15.68 -15.00 7.37
C GLY A 145 15.14 -14.36 8.65
N PHE A 146 14.48 -13.20 8.53
CA PHE A 146 13.86 -12.55 9.69
C PHE A 146 12.67 -13.37 10.18
N THR A 147 12.49 -13.44 11.49
CA THR A 147 11.23 -13.87 12.09
C THR A 147 10.15 -12.81 11.83
N ALA A 148 8.88 -13.17 12.01
CA ALA A 148 7.76 -12.22 11.86
C ALA A 148 7.91 -10.99 12.78
N GLY A 149 8.37 -11.20 14.04
CA GLY A 149 8.60 -10.11 14.99
C GLY A 149 9.75 -9.19 14.55
N GLU A 150 10.82 -9.74 14.02
CA GLU A 150 11.94 -8.95 13.50
C GLU A 150 11.59 -8.16 12.25
N ALA A 151 10.79 -8.74 11.35
CA ALA A 151 10.27 -8.05 10.20
C ALA A 151 9.34 -6.88 10.61
N ASP A 152 8.56 -7.05 11.68
CA ASP A 152 7.75 -5.95 12.23
C ASP A 152 8.61 -4.85 12.88
N ILE A 153 9.72 -5.20 13.53
CA ILE A 153 10.67 -4.21 14.04
C ILE A 153 11.27 -3.40 12.88
N LEU A 154 11.67 -4.05 11.77
CA LEU A 154 12.13 -3.37 10.57
C LEU A 154 11.05 -2.40 10.05
N ARG A 155 9.81 -2.85 9.88
CA ARG A 155 8.69 -2.03 9.44
C ARG A 155 8.49 -0.80 10.34
N ARG A 156 8.54 -0.98 11.67
CA ARG A 156 8.41 0.12 12.65
C ARG A 156 9.60 1.09 12.60
N ALA A 157 10.82 0.57 12.42
CA ALA A 157 12.02 1.41 12.27
C ALA A 157 11.90 2.31 11.04
N MET A 158 11.38 1.76 9.95
CA MET A 158 11.07 2.52 8.73
C MET A 158 10.04 3.62 9.00
N GLY A 159 8.93 3.31 9.70
CA GLY A 159 7.87 4.28 10.00
C GLY A 159 8.28 5.41 10.94
N LYS A 160 9.19 5.15 11.88
CA LYS A 160 9.62 6.14 12.90
C LYS A 160 10.74 7.07 12.45
N LYS A 161 11.26 6.94 11.22
CA LYS A 161 12.37 7.75 10.65
C LYS A 161 13.62 7.82 11.54
N LYS A 162 13.85 6.84 12.40
CA LYS A 162 15.03 6.75 13.25
C LYS A 162 16.18 6.15 12.45
N LYS A 163 17.02 7.01 11.86
CA LYS A 163 18.13 6.60 11.00
C LYS A 163 19.03 5.55 11.66
N ALA A 164 19.43 5.76 12.90
CA ALA A 164 20.29 4.81 13.62
C ALA A 164 19.66 3.43 13.80
N GLU A 165 18.34 3.34 13.99
CA GLU A 165 17.63 2.06 14.06
C GLU A 165 17.51 1.40 12.69
N LEU A 166 17.25 2.20 11.66
CA LEU A 166 17.20 1.70 10.28
C LEU A 166 18.55 1.17 9.82
N ASP A 167 19.66 1.84 10.16
CA ASP A 167 21.02 1.40 9.82
C ASP A 167 21.34 0.04 10.49
N LYS A 168 20.95 -0.16 11.74
CA LYS A 168 21.07 -1.47 12.43
C LYS A 168 20.26 -2.56 11.71
N GLN A 169 19.03 -2.25 11.32
CA GLN A 169 18.19 -3.20 10.59
C GLN A 169 18.76 -3.51 9.21
N LYS A 170 19.38 -2.53 8.54
CA LYS A 170 20.08 -2.71 7.26
C LYS A 170 21.23 -3.68 7.38
N GLU A 171 22.11 -3.47 8.36
CA GLU A 171 23.24 -4.37 8.61
C GLU A 171 22.78 -5.81 8.89
N ARG A 172 21.75 -5.95 9.73
CA ARG A 172 21.16 -7.25 10.04
C ARG A 172 20.56 -7.92 8.79
N PHE A 173 19.82 -7.16 7.96
CA PHE A 173 19.23 -7.64 6.73
C PHE A 173 20.29 -8.16 5.77
N ILE A 174 21.37 -7.40 5.56
CA ILE A 174 22.46 -7.79 4.65
C ILE A 174 23.15 -9.06 5.17
N ASN A 175 23.48 -9.11 6.47
CA ASN A 175 24.13 -10.27 7.06
C ASN A 175 23.24 -11.53 7.03
N GLY A 176 21.93 -11.38 7.24
CA GLY A 176 20.95 -12.46 7.11
C GLY A 176 20.84 -12.98 5.69
N ALA A 177 20.77 -12.07 4.71
CA ALA A 177 20.72 -12.42 3.29
C ALA A 177 21.98 -13.18 2.83
N ILE A 178 23.16 -12.75 3.26
CA ILE A 178 24.43 -13.46 2.97
C ILE A 178 24.41 -14.87 3.53
N LYS A 179 23.92 -15.07 4.74
CA LYS A 179 23.76 -16.41 5.36
C LYS A 179 22.81 -17.31 4.55
N ASN A 180 21.84 -16.73 3.89
CA ASN A 180 20.90 -17.44 3.01
C ASN A 180 21.42 -17.60 1.56
N GLY A 181 22.70 -17.33 1.31
CA GLY A 181 23.33 -17.52 0.00
C GLY A 181 23.10 -16.36 -1.00
N ILE A 182 22.56 -15.23 -0.55
CA ILE A 182 22.36 -14.04 -1.39
C ILE A 182 23.64 -13.20 -1.36
N THR A 183 24.08 -12.70 -2.51
CA THR A 183 25.28 -11.83 -2.57
C THR A 183 25.03 -10.50 -1.86
N LYS A 184 26.10 -9.92 -1.32
CA LYS A 184 26.05 -8.62 -0.63
C LYS A 184 25.46 -7.51 -1.50
N ASP A 185 25.81 -7.53 -2.80
CA ASP A 185 25.36 -6.50 -3.75
C ASP A 185 23.85 -6.59 -4.00
N VAL A 186 23.31 -7.79 -4.17
CA VAL A 186 21.86 -8.02 -4.30
C VAL A 186 21.14 -7.64 -3.01
N ALA A 187 21.65 -8.02 -1.84
CA ALA A 187 21.05 -7.65 -0.57
C ALA A 187 21.01 -6.14 -0.36
N ASN A 188 22.09 -5.43 -0.68
CA ASN A 188 22.15 -3.98 -0.65
C ASN A 188 21.15 -3.35 -1.64
N PHE A 189 21.11 -3.85 -2.87
CA PHE A 189 20.20 -3.34 -3.90
C PHE A 189 18.74 -3.50 -3.47
N VAL A 190 18.34 -4.68 -2.97
CA VAL A 190 16.98 -4.90 -2.44
C VAL A 190 16.69 -3.94 -1.31
N PHE A 191 17.63 -3.77 -0.36
CA PHE A 191 17.41 -2.85 0.76
C PHE A 191 17.23 -1.40 0.29
N THR A 192 17.97 -0.94 -0.71
CA THR A 192 17.78 0.41 -1.29
C THR A 192 16.41 0.59 -1.95
N LYS A 193 15.78 -0.49 -2.41
CA LYS A 193 14.39 -0.45 -2.91
C LYS A 193 13.35 -0.43 -1.79
N ILE A 194 13.69 -0.98 -0.63
CA ILE A 194 12.84 -0.96 0.57
C ILE A 194 12.95 0.40 1.30
N GLU A 195 14.14 0.98 1.36
CA GLU A 195 14.45 2.19 2.14
C GLU A 195 13.52 3.39 1.85
N PRO A 196 13.12 3.72 0.60
CA PRO A 196 12.18 4.80 0.33
C PRO A 196 10.84 4.66 1.03
N PHE A 197 10.40 3.42 1.31
CA PHE A 197 9.17 3.17 2.06
C PHE A 197 9.25 3.66 3.51
N ALA A 198 10.45 3.78 4.09
CA ALA A 198 10.65 4.37 5.40
C ALA A 198 10.15 5.83 5.48
N GLN A 199 10.15 6.53 4.36
CA GLN A 199 9.69 7.92 4.30
C GLN A 199 8.15 8.02 4.23
N TYR A 200 7.45 6.97 3.79
CA TYR A 200 6.02 6.99 3.45
C TYR A 200 5.13 6.16 4.37
N LEU A 201 5.71 5.28 5.20
CA LEU A 201 4.96 4.40 6.11
C LEU A 201 4.41 5.09 7.36
N SER A 202 4.68 6.38 7.55
CA SER A 202 4.14 7.11 8.69
C SER A 202 2.69 7.53 8.43
N LEU A 203 1.74 6.75 8.91
CA LEU A 203 0.30 7.08 8.95
C LEU A 203 0.01 8.42 9.67
N ILE A 204 0.91 8.86 10.55
CA ILE A 204 0.76 10.11 11.31
C ILE A 204 0.73 11.34 10.39
N HIS A 205 1.44 11.30 9.25
CA HIS A 205 1.44 12.41 8.30
C HIS A 205 0.24 12.41 7.34
N ILE A 206 -0.51 11.31 7.27
CA ILE A 206 -1.72 11.21 6.43
C ILE A 206 -2.97 11.63 7.22
N SER A 207 -2.91 11.54 8.54
CA SER A 207 -4.04 11.83 9.43
C SER A 207 -4.00 13.21 10.10
N GLU A 208 -2.98 14.05 9.83
CA GLU A 208 -3.12 15.47 10.17
C GLU A 208 -4.05 16.11 9.14
N PRO A 209 -5.32 16.38 9.49
CA PRO A 209 -6.11 17.26 8.68
C PRO A 209 -5.38 18.60 8.70
N THR A 210 -5.06 19.14 7.53
CA THR A 210 -4.76 20.56 7.39
C THR A 210 -5.89 21.29 8.09
N ARG A 211 -5.62 21.76 9.32
CA ARG A 211 -6.55 22.66 10.02
C ARG A 211 -6.65 23.90 9.14
N PRO A 212 -7.81 24.26 8.64
CA PRO A 212 -8.01 25.59 8.12
C PRO A 212 -7.85 26.51 9.34
N TYR A 213 -6.95 27.46 9.25
CA TYR A 213 -6.86 28.58 10.16
C TYR A 213 -8.08 29.48 9.96
#